data_dffc813a95d77c75e937eae7d8ed1d5d
#
_entry.id   dffc813a95d77c75e937eae7d8ed1d5d
#
_cell.length_a   1.000
_cell.length_b   1.000
_cell.length_c   1.000
_cell.angle_alpha   90.00
_cell.angle_beta   90.00
_cell.angle_gamma   90.00
#
_symmetry.space_group_name_H-M   'P 1'
#
loop_
_entity.id
_entity.type
_entity.pdbx_description
1 polymer ?
#
loop_
_entity_poly.entity_id
_entity_poly.type
_entity_poly.pdbx_seq_one_letter_code
_entity_poly.pdbx_strand_id
1 'polypeptide(L)'
;YWGDLHNHCNITYGHGDMRDAFEAAKEQLDFVSVTPHAMWPDINLLNREPRLKWVIGYHTDAFKRLRQGGYEKYSAMTKEYDNPGKFLTFIGYEAHSMVYGDHVALHKSLDAPLVGCSSIENWKDKFKGQDVFVTPHHMGYQEGFRGYNWKYFTEGDQTPFVEMYSRHGLAEGDMGDYPYLHDMGPRNWEGSILYGLKQGHKFGIMGSTD
;
A
#
# COMPACT_ATOMS: atom_id res chain seq x y z
N TYR A 1 -20.48 2.87 -5.74
CA TYR A 1 -19.88 2.37 -4.47
C TYR A 1 -18.67 3.19 -4.14
N TRP A 2 -18.48 3.46 -2.86
CA TRP A 2 -17.34 4.23 -2.34
C TRP A 2 -16.53 3.36 -1.40
N GLY A 3 -15.21 3.46 -1.47
CA GLY A 3 -14.35 2.65 -0.63
C GLY A 3 -12.96 3.24 -0.45
N ASP A 4 -12.25 2.73 0.57
CA ASP A 4 -10.86 3.01 0.83
C ASP A 4 -10.10 1.70 0.92
N LEU A 5 -9.15 1.48 0.02
CA LEU A 5 -8.40 0.24 -0.10
C LEU A 5 -6.97 0.34 0.46
N HIS A 6 -6.61 1.50 0.98
CA HIS A 6 -5.30 1.71 1.58
C HIS A 6 -5.41 2.72 2.73
N ASN A 7 -5.42 2.22 3.95
CA ASN A 7 -5.40 3.01 5.17
C ASN A 7 -4.69 2.28 6.30
N HIS A 8 -4.31 3.02 7.34
CA HIS A 8 -3.51 2.53 8.45
C HIS A 8 -4.13 2.85 9.80
N CYS A 9 -3.85 1.98 10.77
CA CYS A 9 -4.19 2.16 12.17
C CYS A 9 -3.03 1.71 13.07
N ASN A 10 -3.23 1.73 14.38
CA ASN A 10 -2.19 1.43 15.37
C ASN A 10 -1.73 -0.03 15.42
N ILE A 11 -2.29 -0.93 14.62
CA ILE A 11 -1.84 -2.33 14.58
C ILE A 11 -0.35 -2.44 14.18
N THR A 12 0.13 -1.49 13.38
CA THR A 12 1.56 -1.30 13.09
C THR A 12 2.05 0.07 13.54
N TYR A 13 2.03 1.10 12.72
CA TYR A 13 2.43 2.45 13.10
C TYR A 13 1.52 3.57 12.54
N GLY A 14 0.30 3.24 12.15
CA GLY A 14 -0.74 4.22 11.88
C GLY A 14 -1.33 4.81 13.16
N HIS A 15 -2.21 5.78 13.03
CA HIS A 15 -2.91 6.43 14.13
C HIS A 15 -4.29 5.80 14.35
N GLY A 16 -4.80 5.90 15.58
CA GLY A 16 -6.13 5.42 15.95
C GLY A 16 -6.24 3.92 16.14
N ASP A 17 -7.29 3.51 16.83
CA ASP A 17 -7.57 2.09 17.03
C ASP A 17 -8.14 1.46 15.75
N MET A 18 -7.84 0.19 15.55
CA MET A 18 -8.31 -0.54 14.37
C MET A 18 -9.84 -0.63 14.33
N ARG A 19 -10.50 -0.78 15.48
CA ARG A 19 -11.96 -0.81 15.56
C ARG A 19 -12.57 0.51 15.15
N ASP A 20 -12.00 1.63 15.62
CA ASP A 20 -12.45 2.96 15.24
C ASP A 20 -12.31 3.22 13.72
N ALA A 21 -11.23 2.69 13.11
CA ALA A 21 -11.06 2.76 11.66
C ALA A 21 -12.17 2.03 10.89
N PHE A 22 -12.54 0.82 11.32
CA PHE A 22 -13.64 0.08 10.70
C PHE A 22 -15.01 0.74 10.95
N GLU A 23 -15.28 1.24 12.16
CA GLU A 23 -16.56 1.94 12.45
C GLU A 23 -16.68 3.21 11.61
N ALA A 24 -15.63 4.04 11.54
CA ALA A 24 -15.63 5.25 10.72
C ALA A 24 -15.82 4.94 9.23
N ALA A 25 -15.17 3.88 8.72
CA ALA A 25 -15.34 3.45 7.34
C ALA A 25 -16.78 2.99 7.06
N LYS A 26 -17.35 2.16 7.93
CA LYS A 26 -18.71 1.62 7.81
C LYS A 26 -19.81 2.71 7.77
N GLU A 27 -19.57 3.86 8.42
CA GLU A 27 -20.51 4.99 8.39
C GLU A 27 -20.53 5.73 7.05
N GLN A 28 -19.48 5.63 6.25
CA GLN A 28 -19.26 6.49 5.09
C GLN A 28 -19.00 5.75 3.79
N LEU A 29 -18.59 4.49 3.86
CA LEU A 29 -18.11 3.72 2.72
C LEU A 29 -18.91 2.42 2.52
N ASP A 30 -18.89 1.91 1.31
CA ASP A 30 -19.44 0.60 0.96
C ASP A 30 -18.43 -0.53 1.18
N PHE A 31 -17.12 -0.21 1.17
CA PHE A 31 -16.06 -1.18 1.39
C PHE A 31 -14.76 -0.55 1.92
N VAL A 32 -13.94 -1.36 2.60
CA VAL A 32 -12.65 -0.94 3.15
C VAL A 32 -11.62 -2.06 3.18
N SER A 33 -10.35 -1.69 3.08
CA SER A 33 -9.22 -2.53 3.48
C SER A 33 -8.28 -1.73 4.37
N VAL A 34 -8.17 -2.10 5.63
CA VAL A 34 -7.06 -1.64 6.47
C VAL A 34 -5.82 -2.41 6.06
N THR A 35 -4.72 -1.71 5.79
CA THR A 35 -3.51 -2.30 5.19
C THR A 35 -2.29 -2.12 6.10
N PRO A 36 -2.15 -2.96 7.15
CA PRO A 36 -1.02 -2.83 8.04
C PRO A 36 0.31 -2.96 7.29
N HIS A 37 1.28 -2.15 7.67
CA HIS A 37 2.65 -2.24 7.16
C HIS A 37 3.26 -3.59 7.55
N ALA A 38 3.63 -4.41 6.58
CA ALA A 38 3.96 -5.80 6.83
C ALA A 38 5.44 -6.15 6.64
N MET A 39 6.12 -5.46 5.71
CA MET A 39 7.49 -5.78 5.36
C MET A 39 8.18 -4.68 4.55
N TRP A 40 9.51 -4.74 4.55
CA TRP A 40 10.39 -3.90 3.75
C TRP A 40 11.62 -4.71 3.34
N PRO A 41 11.57 -5.46 2.24
CA PRO A 41 12.63 -6.41 1.86
C PRO A 41 14.01 -5.77 1.70
N ASP A 42 14.08 -4.56 1.15
CA ASP A 42 15.31 -3.83 0.86
C ASP A 42 15.62 -2.71 1.89
N ILE A 43 15.03 -2.75 3.10
CA ILE A 43 15.21 -1.76 4.18
C ILE A 43 16.70 -1.52 4.52
N ASN A 44 17.55 -2.52 4.32
CA ASN A 44 18.98 -2.40 4.57
C ASN A 44 19.69 -1.37 3.68
N LEU A 45 19.08 -0.95 2.57
CA LEU A 45 19.61 0.13 1.76
C LEU A 45 19.67 1.45 2.54
N LEU A 46 18.79 1.65 3.52
CA LEU A 46 18.81 2.80 4.43
C LEU A 46 20.08 2.88 5.31
N ASN A 47 20.83 1.79 5.44
CA ASN A 47 22.11 1.83 6.16
C ASN A 47 23.16 2.77 5.51
N ARG A 48 22.97 3.10 4.23
CA ARG A 48 23.81 4.07 3.51
C ARG A 48 23.58 5.50 3.95
N GLU A 49 22.44 5.75 4.65
CA GLU A 49 22.03 7.06 5.16
C GLU A 49 21.99 7.04 6.69
N PRO A 50 23.09 7.43 7.38
CA PRO A 50 23.17 7.33 8.85
C PRO A 50 22.03 8.03 9.58
N ARG A 51 21.47 9.10 9.00
CA ARG A 51 20.34 9.86 9.55
C ARG A 51 19.03 9.07 9.57
N LEU A 52 18.90 8.03 8.75
CA LEU A 52 17.71 7.20 8.61
C LEU A 52 17.81 5.86 9.35
N LYS A 53 18.89 5.60 10.08
CA LYS A 53 19.06 4.32 10.80
C LYS A 53 17.94 4.03 11.81
N TRP A 54 17.38 5.06 12.43
CA TRP A 54 16.26 4.91 13.37
C TRP A 54 14.99 4.36 12.66
N VAL A 55 14.81 4.69 11.38
CA VAL A 55 13.70 4.22 10.56
C VAL A 55 13.70 2.69 10.48
N ILE A 56 14.89 2.08 10.36
CA ILE A 56 15.03 0.62 10.28
C ILE A 56 14.48 -0.06 11.54
N GLY A 57 14.86 0.42 12.71
CA GLY A 57 14.36 -0.12 13.98
C GLY A 57 12.85 0.06 14.11
N TYR A 58 12.36 1.25 13.85
CA TYR A 58 10.94 1.61 13.93
C TYR A 58 10.05 0.69 13.07
N HIS A 59 10.41 0.50 11.80
CA HIS A 59 9.67 -0.37 10.89
C HIS A 59 9.81 -1.84 11.25
N THR A 60 11.01 -2.29 11.58
CA THR A 60 11.26 -3.69 11.96
C THR A 60 10.45 -4.09 13.19
N ASP A 61 10.33 -3.21 14.18
CA ASP A 61 9.51 -3.46 15.37
C ASP A 61 8.00 -3.54 15.02
N ALA A 62 7.52 -2.70 14.12
CA ALA A 62 6.14 -2.77 13.64
C ALA A 62 5.85 -4.08 12.91
N PHE A 63 6.72 -4.50 12.00
CA PHE A 63 6.58 -5.77 11.28
C PHE A 63 6.65 -6.97 12.21
N LYS A 64 7.47 -6.89 13.26
CA LYS A 64 7.55 -7.92 14.30
C LYS A 64 6.24 -8.03 15.08
N ARG A 65 5.67 -6.90 15.52
CA ARG A 65 4.37 -6.89 16.21
C ARG A 65 3.27 -7.49 15.34
N LEU A 66 3.22 -7.16 14.06
CA LEU A 66 2.26 -7.74 13.14
C LEU A 66 2.37 -9.27 13.08
N ARG A 67 3.61 -9.80 12.98
CA ARG A 67 3.85 -11.26 12.91
C ARG A 67 3.67 -11.98 14.24
N GLN A 68 3.70 -11.29 15.35
CA GLN A 68 3.57 -11.85 16.72
C GLN A 68 2.13 -11.72 17.27
N GLY A 69 1.15 -12.09 16.48
CA GLY A 69 -0.27 -12.09 16.85
C GLY A 69 -1.05 -10.86 16.39
N GLY A 70 -0.38 -9.86 15.79
CA GLY A 70 -1.06 -8.69 15.23
C GLY A 70 -1.88 -9.04 14.01
N TYR A 71 -1.35 -9.89 13.13
CA TYR A 71 -2.05 -10.30 11.92
C TYR A 71 -3.31 -11.11 12.20
N GLU A 72 -3.27 -12.01 13.18
CA GLU A 72 -4.43 -12.78 13.62
C GLU A 72 -5.54 -11.86 14.14
N LYS A 73 -5.19 -10.86 14.96
CA LYS A 73 -6.14 -9.84 15.44
C LYS A 73 -6.73 -9.04 14.30
N TYR A 74 -5.90 -8.60 13.37
CA TYR A 74 -6.30 -7.87 12.19
C TYR A 74 -7.26 -8.69 11.32
N SER A 75 -6.90 -9.92 10.98
CA SER A 75 -7.72 -10.81 10.15
C SER A 75 -9.07 -11.13 10.82
N ALA A 76 -9.07 -11.37 12.13
CA ALA A 76 -10.30 -11.61 12.88
C ALA A 76 -11.24 -10.40 12.85
N MET A 77 -10.72 -9.20 13.07
CA MET A 77 -11.53 -7.97 13.04
C MET A 77 -12.02 -7.65 11.63
N THR A 78 -11.21 -7.83 10.59
CA THR A 78 -11.63 -7.66 9.20
C THR A 78 -12.83 -8.55 8.88
N LYS A 79 -12.82 -9.81 9.33
CA LYS A 79 -13.96 -10.75 9.18
C LYS A 79 -15.18 -10.33 10.00
N GLU A 80 -14.97 -9.82 11.23
CA GLU A 80 -16.05 -9.36 12.11
C GLU A 80 -16.88 -8.26 11.45
N TYR A 81 -16.21 -7.36 10.72
CA TYR A 81 -16.87 -6.23 10.06
C TYR A 81 -17.45 -6.56 8.69
N ASP A 82 -17.06 -7.66 8.06
CA ASP A 82 -17.58 -8.04 6.74
C ASP A 82 -19.08 -8.36 6.80
N ASN A 83 -19.86 -7.60 6.05
CA ASN A 83 -21.31 -7.75 5.97
C ASN A 83 -21.77 -7.65 4.51
N PRO A 84 -21.72 -8.78 3.77
CA PRO A 84 -22.07 -8.80 2.35
C PRO A 84 -23.44 -8.18 2.05
N GLY A 85 -23.46 -7.30 1.06
CA GLY A 85 -24.65 -6.55 0.67
C GLY A 85 -24.86 -5.22 1.42
N LYS A 86 -24.03 -4.92 2.43
CA LYS A 86 -24.07 -3.66 3.18
C LYS A 86 -22.70 -2.99 3.25
N PHE A 87 -21.70 -3.72 3.70
CA PHE A 87 -20.35 -3.21 3.86
C PHE A 87 -19.36 -4.36 3.68
N LEU A 88 -18.41 -4.22 2.76
CA LEU A 88 -17.42 -5.25 2.47
C LEU A 88 -16.07 -4.89 3.06
N THR A 89 -15.35 -5.90 3.53
CA THR A 89 -13.99 -5.73 3.97
C THR A 89 -13.05 -6.63 3.16
N PHE A 90 -11.81 -6.20 3.02
CA PHE A 90 -10.77 -6.97 2.34
C PHE A 90 -9.55 -7.13 3.22
N ILE A 91 -8.93 -8.30 3.18
CA ILE A 91 -7.60 -8.49 3.74
C ILE A 91 -6.60 -7.78 2.82
N GLY A 92 -5.84 -6.84 3.39
CA GLY A 92 -4.76 -6.17 2.69
C GLY A 92 -3.56 -5.98 3.61
N TYR A 93 -2.39 -5.73 3.06
CA TYR A 93 -1.20 -5.34 3.80
C TYR A 93 -0.16 -4.74 2.86
N GLU A 94 0.71 -3.93 3.41
CA GLU A 94 1.66 -3.12 2.66
C GLU A 94 3.08 -3.69 2.73
N ALA A 95 3.78 -3.60 1.59
CA ALA A 95 5.21 -3.82 1.50
C ALA A 95 5.90 -2.57 0.96
N HIS A 96 6.90 -2.08 1.70
CA HIS A 96 7.76 -1.00 1.25
C HIS A 96 8.88 -1.50 0.35
N SER A 97 9.35 -0.66 -0.56
CA SER A 97 10.58 -0.89 -1.31
C SER A 97 11.23 0.40 -1.78
N MET A 98 12.52 0.54 -1.51
CA MET A 98 13.32 1.63 -2.06
C MET A 98 13.49 1.51 -3.57
N VAL A 99 13.56 0.29 -4.09
CA VAL A 99 13.86 0.01 -5.50
C VAL A 99 12.60 0.01 -6.36
N TYR A 100 11.55 -0.66 -5.89
CA TYR A 100 10.33 -0.91 -6.69
C TYR A 100 9.19 0.07 -6.40
N GLY A 101 9.34 0.92 -5.37
CA GLY A 101 8.24 1.67 -4.81
C GLY A 101 7.36 0.82 -3.89
N ASP A 102 6.54 1.47 -3.10
CA ASP A 102 5.67 0.82 -2.14
C ASP A 102 4.44 0.21 -2.82
N HIS A 103 3.96 -0.90 -2.27
CA HIS A 103 2.82 -1.63 -2.82
C HIS A 103 1.92 -2.17 -1.73
N VAL A 104 0.63 -2.21 -2.02
CA VAL A 104 -0.38 -2.89 -1.21
C VAL A 104 -0.82 -4.17 -1.91
N ALA A 105 -0.84 -5.29 -1.18
CA ALA A 105 -1.55 -6.49 -1.62
C ALA A 105 -2.97 -6.48 -1.06
N LEU A 106 -3.95 -6.71 -1.93
CA LEU A 106 -5.36 -6.77 -1.60
C LEU A 106 -5.91 -8.14 -1.98
N HIS A 107 -6.43 -8.86 -1.01
CA HIS A 107 -6.94 -10.21 -1.18
C HIS A 107 -8.46 -10.22 -1.23
N LYS A 108 -9.02 -10.97 -2.17
CA LYS A 108 -10.45 -11.24 -2.21
C LYS A 108 -10.89 -12.17 -1.07
N SER A 109 -10.02 -13.10 -0.69
CA SER A 109 -10.29 -14.02 0.41
C SER A 109 -10.01 -13.38 1.77
N LEU A 110 -10.97 -13.46 2.69
CA LEU A 110 -10.80 -13.07 4.09
C LEU A 110 -9.95 -14.09 4.91
N ASP A 111 -9.64 -15.26 4.35
CA ASP A 111 -8.75 -16.25 4.93
C ASP A 111 -7.31 -16.14 4.42
N ALA A 112 -6.97 -15.05 3.75
CA ALA A 112 -5.65 -14.87 3.17
C ALA A 112 -4.56 -14.86 4.25
N PRO A 113 -3.44 -15.57 4.05
CA PRO A 113 -2.31 -15.53 4.97
C PRO A 113 -1.45 -14.28 4.74
N LEU A 114 -0.66 -13.91 5.74
CA LEU A 114 0.41 -12.93 5.58
C LEU A 114 1.57 -13.53 4.78
N VAL A 115 1.73 -13.14 3.54
CA VAL A 115 2.77 -13.65 2.63
C VAL A 115 3.97 -12.71 2.58
N GLY A 116 5.11 -13.15 3.09
CA GLY A 116 6.36 -12.41 2.99
C GLY A 116 6.98 -12.46 1.58
N CYS A 117 7.82 -11.48 1.25
CA CYS A 117 8.54 -11.41 -0.02
C CYS A 117 10.01 -11.01 0.18
N SER A 118 10.83 -11.30 -0.83
CA SER A 118 12.21 -10.80 -0.95
C SER A 118 12.32 -9.57 -1.86
N SER A 119 11.30 -9.31 -2.68
CA SER A 119 11.12 -8.13 -3.52
C SER A 119 9.65 -8.03 -3.92
N ILE A 120 9.23 -6.89 -4.48
CA ILE A 120 7.87 -6.72 -5.01
C ILE A 120 7.62 -7.67 -6.19
N GLU A 121 8.59 -7.89 -7.07
CA GLU A 121 8.45 -8.86 -8.16
C GLU A 121 8.24 -10.28 -7.64
N ASN A 122 9.05 -10.71 -6.65
CA ASN A 122 8.85 -11.99 -5.98
C ASN A 122 7.47 -12.10 -5.32
N TRP A 123 6.93 -10.98 -4.83
CA TRP A 123 5.61 -10.96 -4.25
C TRP A 123 4.52 -11.18 -5.30
N LYS A 124 4.62 -10.46 -6.43
CA LYS A 124 3.73 -10.67 -7.57
C LYS A 124 3.78 -12.11 -8.09
N ASP A 125 4.97 -12.70 -8.20
CA ASP A 125 5.13 -14.10 -8.61
C ASP A 125 4.43 -15.08 -7.66
N LYS A 126 4.52 -14.84 -6.34
CA LYS A 126 3.83 -15.67 -5.34
C LYS A 126 2.32 -15.60 -5.45
N PHE A 127 1.78 -14.49 -5.89
CA PHE A 127 0.33 -14.30 -6.05
C PHE A 127 -0.19 -14.64 -7.45
N LYS A 128 0.67 -15.05 -8.35
CA LYS A 128 0.27 -15.37 -9.73
C LYS A 128 -0.79 -16.47 -9.75
N GLY A 129 -1.90 -16.18 -10.43
CA GLY A 129 -3.05 -17.09 -10.50
C GLY A 129 -3.93 -17.13 -9.25
N GLN A 130 -3.71 -16.21 -8.30
CA GLN A 130 -4.57 -16.03 -7.13
C GLN A 130 -5.40 -14.75 -7.29
N ASP A 131 -6.54 -14.68 -6.59
CA ASP A 131 -7.38 -13.47 -6.54
C ASP A 131 -6.77 -12.42 -5.59
N VAL A 132 -5.63 -11.85 -6.00
CA VAL A 132 -4.86 -10.86 -5.26
C VAL A 132 -4.41 -9.75 -6.20
N PHE A 133 -4.71 -8.51 -5.83
CA PHE A 133 -4.17 -7.33 -6.49
C PHE A 133 -2.91 -6.84 -5.77
N VAL A 134 -1.91 -6.42 -6.51
CA VAL A 134 -0.70 -5.81 -5.99
C VAL A 134 -0.58 -4.42 -6.59
N THR A 135 -1.00 -3.43 -5.83
CA THR A 135 -1.19 -2.05 -6.30
C THR A 135 -0.06 -1.16 -5.81
N PRO A 136 0.65 -0.45 -6.72
CA PRO A 136 1.63 0.52 -6.32
C PRO A 136 0.97 1.80 -5.79
N HIS A 137 1.65 2.42 -4.84
CA HIS A 137 1.31 3.74 -4.32
C HIS A 137 2.57 4.61 -4.17
N HIS A 138 2.45 5.86 -3.75
CA HIS A 138 3.55 6.84 -3.77
C HIS A 138 4.19 7.02 -5.16
N MET A 139 3.39 6.86 -6.21
CA MET A 139 3.82 6.76 -7.59
C MET A 139 4.77 7.89 -8.03
N GLY A 140 4.53 9.12 -7.57
CA GLY A 140 5.27 10.29 -7.98
C GLY A 140 6.59 10.55 -7.23
N TYR A 141 7.01 9.70 -6.31
CA TYR A 141 8.34 9.79 -5.71
C TYR A 141 9.41 9.25 -6.67
N GLN A 142 10.65 9.66 -6.44
CA GLN A 142 11.77 9.21 -7.25
C GLN A 142 12.11 7.74 -6.99
N GLU A 143 12.44 7.01 -8.06
CA GLU A 143 13.01 5.66 -7.96
C GLU A 143 14.25 5.67 -7.04
N GLY A 144 14.37 4.67 -6.20
CA GLY A 144 15.42 4.60 -5.16
C GLY A 144 15.07 5.32 -3.86
N PHE A 145 13.94 6.07 -3.84
CA PHE A 145 13.38 6.76 -2.67
C PHE A 145 11.91 6.41 -2.46
N ARG A 146 11.58 5.11 -2.56
CA ARG A 146 10.22 4.54 -2.45
C ARG A 146 9.28 4.94 -3.59
N GLY A 147 9.77 5.65 -4.61
CA GLY A 147 8.97 5.99 -5.79
C GLY A 147 8.91 4.87 -6.80
N TYR A 148 7.94 4.96 -7.68
CA TYR A 148 7.63 3.93 -8.65
C TYR A 148 8.40 4.13 -9.97
N ASN A 149 8.69 3.03 -10.64
CA ASN A 149 9.20 3.03 -12.01
C ASN A 149 8.30 2.16 -12.89
N TRP A 150 7.73 2.75 -13.94
CA TRP A 150 6.77 2.11 -14.84
C TRP A 150 7.33 0.90 -15.60
N LYS A 151 8.66 0.72 -15.65
CA LYS A 151 9.28 -0.51 -16.17
C LYS A 151 8.87 -1.77 -15.39
N TYR A 152 8.43 -1.63 -14.15
CA TYR A 152 7.97 -2.73 -13.30
C TYR A 152 6.45 -2.93 -13.37
N PHE A 153 5.76 -2.10 -14.14
CA PHE A 153 4.32 -2.23 -14.31
C PHE A 153 3.99 -3.46 -15.13
N THR A 154 3.07 -4.26 -14.63
CA THR A 154 2.54 -5.43 -15.32
C THR A 154 1.05 -5.18 -15.57
N GLU A 155 0.69 -4.99 -16.83
CA GLU A 155 -0.73 -4.90 -17.21
C GLU A 155 -1.46 -6.20 -16.90
N GLY A 156 -2.74 -6.09 -16.54
CA GLY A 156 -3.61 -7.23 -16.33
C GLY A 156 -4.10 -7.37 -14.90
N ASP A 157 -4.52 -8.58 -14.56
CA ASP A 157 -5.35 -8.84 -13.38
C ASP A 157 -4.67 -8.57 -12.02
N GLN A 158 -3.33 -8.59 -11.95
CA GLN A 158 -2.62 -8.35 -10.70
C GLN A 158 -2.44 -6.88 -10.33
N THR A 159 -2.38 -5.97 -11.31
CA THR A 159 -2.27 -4.52 -11.07
C THR A 159 -3.33 -3.80 -11.89
N PRO A 160 -4.62 -3.98 -11.56
CA PRO A 160 -5.71 -3.43 -12.36
C PRO A 160 -5.86 -1.91 -12.17
N PHE A 161 -5.33 -1.36 -11.10
CA PHE A 161 -5.35 0.06 -10.76
C PHE A 161 -4.10 0.46 -9.99
N VAL A 162 -3.88 1.77 -9.89
CA VAL A 162 -2.78 2.38 -9.15
C VAL A 162 -3.32 3.52 -8.29
N GLU A 163 -2.63 3.84 -7.20
CA GLU A 163 -3.03 4.93 -6.32
C GLU A 163 -2.50 6.26 -6.85
N MET A 164 -3.41 7.18 -7.11
CA MET A 164 -3.10 8.53 -7.56
C MET A 164 -3.01 9.54 -6.42
N TYR A 165 -3.80 9.33 -5.37
CA TYR A 165 -3.94 10.29 -4.28
C TYR A 165 -4.04 9.58 -2.93
N SER A 166 -3.34 10.12 -1.94
CA SER A 166 -3.49 9.79 -0.53
C SER A 166 -3.17 11.02 0.34
N ARG A 167 -3.05 10.84 1.66
CA ARG A 167 -2.56 11.91 2.56
C ARG A 167 -1.16 12.42 2.18
N HIS A 168 -0.38 11.65 1.47
CA HIS A 168 0.94 12.04 0.98
C HIS A 168 0.89 12.98 -0.22
N GLY A 169 -0.29 13.23 -0.77
CA GLY A 169 -0.54 14.16 -1.86
C GLY A 169 -0.89 13.47 -3.17
N LEU A 170 -0.78 14.22 -4.25
CA LEU A 170 -1.26 13.84 -5.58
C LEU A 170 -0.13 13.38 -6.48
N ALA A 171 -0.18 12.13 -6.94
CA ALA A 171 0.79 11.53 -7.87
C ALA A 171 0.39 11.63 -9.34
N GLU A 172 -0.59 12.47 -9.69
CA GLU A 172 -1.01 12.68 -11.08
C GLU A 172 0.16 13.13 -11.96
N GLY A 173 0.88 14.15 -11.51
CA GLY A 173 2.05 14.72 -12.17
C GLY A 173 2.90 15.53 -11.20
N ASP A 174 4.09 15.94 -11.60
CA ASP A 174 5.00 16.69 -10.74
C ASP A 174 4.76 18.21 -10.76
N MET A 175 3.91 18.71 -11.66
CA MET A 175 3.59 20.13 -11.88
C MET A 175 2.15 20.49 -11.50
N GLY A 176 1.45 19.64 -10.75
CA GLY A 176 0.07 19.88 -10.34
C GLY A 176 -0.05 20.89 -9.20
N ASP A 177 -1.27 21.42 -9.01
CA ASP A 177 -1.61 22.37 -7.93
C ASP A 177 -1.54 21.70 -6.53
N TYR A 178 -1.63 20.38 -6.49
CA TYR A 178 -1.59 19.57 -5.28
C TYR A 178 -0.33 18.69 -5.25
N PRO A 179 0.80 19.20 -4.78
CA PRO A 179 2.04 18.43 -4.68
C PRO A 179 1.95 17.38 -3.57
N TYR A 180 2.92 16.47 -3.55
CA TYR A 180 3.14 15.67 -2.35
C TYR A 180 3.37 16.55 -1.13
N LEU A 181 2.62 16.29 -0.07
CA LEU A 181 2.71 17.03 1.19
C LEU A 181 3.85 16.52 2.08
N HIS A 182 4.38 15.37 1.77
CA HIS A 182 5.34 14.65 2.58
C HIS A 182 6.71 14.61 1.90
N ASP A 183 7.75 14.60 2.69
CA ASP A 183 9.16 14.63 2.26
C ASP A 183 9.85 13.25 2.30
N MET A 184 9.11 12.17 2.08
CA MET A 184 9.66 10.82 2.07
C MET A 184 10.67 10.58 0.92
N GLY A 185 10.63 11.41 -0.08
CA GLY A 185 11.56 11.37 -1.19
C GLY A 185 11.31 12.51 -2.19
N PRO A 186 12.26 12.80 -3.06
CA PRO A 186 12.05 13.79 -4.11
C PRO A 186 10.96 13.31 -5.08
N ARG A 187 10.20 14.25 -5.62
CA ARG A 187 9.22 13.98 -6.68
C ARG A 187 9.93 13.71 -8.00
N ASN A 188 9.30 12.89 -8.83
CA ASN A 188 9.79 12.59 -10.16
C ASN A 188 8.63 12.43 -11.16
N TRP A 189 8.66 13.21 -12.23
CA TRP A 189 7.71 13.09 -13.32
C TRP A 189 7.60 11.68 -13.87
N GLU A 190 8.73 10.97 -14.04
CA GLU A 190 8.78 9.62 -14.61
C GLU A 190 8.08 8.55 -13.76
N GLY A 191 7.81 8.83 -12.48
CA GLY A 191 6.99 7.97 -11.62
C GLY A 191 5.49 8.30 -11.69
N SER A 192 5.11 9.46 -12.22
CA SER A 192 3.72 9.95 -12.16
C SER A 192 2.72 9.14 -13.00
N ILE A 193 1.46 9.29 -12.66
CA ILE A 193 0.33 8.67 -13.38
C ILE A 193 0.29 9.12 -14.84
N LEU A 194 0.43 10.44 -15.08
CA LEU A 194 0.43 11.00 -16.44
C LEU A 194 1.59 10.45 -17.29
N TYR A 195 2.74 10.22 -16.66
CA TYR A 195 3.86 9.59 -17.37
C TYR A 195 3.52 8.14 -17.76
N GLY A 196 2.94 7.35 -16.87
CA GLY A 196 2.50 5.98 -17.17
C GLY A 196 1.50 5.94 -18.32
N LEU A 197 0.50 6.82 -18.33
CA LEU A 197 -0.45 6.96 -19.44
C LEU A 197 0.25 7.35 -20.75
N LYS A 198 1.22 8.26 -20.69
CA LYS A 198 2.02 8.66 -21.86
C LYS A 198 2.86 7.52 -22.42
N GLN A 199 3.30 6.58 -21.58
CA GLN A 199 3.99 5.34 -22.03
C GLN A 199 3.02 4.32 -22.64
N GLY A 200 1.71 4.54 -22.58
CA GLY A 200 0.69 3.68 -23.13
C GLY A 200 0.17 2.61 -22.18
N HIS A 201 0.55 2.65 -20.89
CA HIS A 201 0.01 1.73 -19.89
C HIS A 201 -1.48 1.97 -19.64
N LYS A 202 -2.21 0.88 -19.37
CA LYS A 202 -3.64 0.90 -19.10
C LYS A 202 -3.90 0.40 -17.68
N PHE A 203 -4.54 1.20 -16.88
CA PHE A 203 -4.87 0.91 -15.48
C PHE A 203 -6.05 1.74 -15.00
N GLY A 204 -6.71 1.29 -13.97
CA GLY A 204 -7.64 2.11 -13.19
C GLY A 204 -6.89 3.02 -12.22
N ILE A 205 -7.62 3.94 -11.63
CA ILE A 205 -7.09 4.91 -10.67
C ILE A 205 -7.90 4.80 -9.39
N MET A 206 -7.22 4.77 -8.24
CA MET A 206 -7.85 4.91 -6.94
C MET A 206 -7.28 6.11 -6.18
N GLY A 207 -8.08 6.65 -5.27
CA GLY A 207 -7.64 7.49 -4.17
C GLY A 207 -7.89 6.74 -2.86
N SER A 208 -7.07 6.98 -1.87
CA SER A 208 -7.17 6.36 -0.55
C SER A 208 -6.67 7.31 0.52
N THR A 209 -6.77 6.91 1.79
CA THR A 209 -6.31 7.77 2.89
C THR A 209 -4.85 7.56 3.25
N ASP A 210 -4.34 6.36 3.10
CA ASP A 210 -2.96 5.95 3.45
C ASP A 210 -2.55 6.30 4.88
#